data_b5e841ae9f62517664980e411e60eb56
#
_entry.id   b5e841ae9f62517664980e411e60eb56
#
_cell.length_a   1.000
_cell.length_b   1.000
_cell.length_c   1.000
_cell.angle_alpha   90.00
_cell.angle_beta   90.00
_cell.angle_gamma   90.00
#
_symmetry.space_group_name_H-M   'P 1'
#
loop_
_entity.id
_entity.type
_entity.pdbx_description
1 polymer ?
#
loop_
_entity_poly.entity_id
_entity_poly.type
_entity_poly.pdbx_seq_one_letter_code
_entity_poly.pdbx_strand_id
1 'polypeptide(L)'
;MAKQNKAQQKEPALAKKKETPMEFIASMAVVLVVGLFIITFNLQAFEIPSSSMEDTLLIGDHVFVDRVTPAPKTNWFPVIPYHEPKRGDIVVFLSPAEPGLFVVKRVIGVPGDRLHLKDGVLYRNGVEVKEPYVIHSRGDYIPYRDNFPDVTPMEGSGVTQEWRLTMGGHIENGDLVVPPDSYFGMGDNRDVSYDSRFWGFIPKENVVGRPEFIYWSFETPPDQYKKTDIGDRIQFIGKVIFHFFDETRWRRMFRLVK
;
A
#
# COMPACT_ATOMS: atom_id res chain seq x y z
N MET A 1 -64.88 -43.44 -4.51
CA MET A 1 -63.84 -42.67 -3.78
C MET A 1 -62.50 -43.38 -3.93
N ALA A 2 -61.70 -42.99 -4.88
CA ALA A 2 -60.40 -43.61 -5.17
C ALA A 2 -59.31 -42.77 -4.50
N LYS A 3 -58.56 -43.41 -3.57
CA LYS A 3 -57.35 -42.83 -2.94
C LYS A 3 -56.18 -42.95 -3.91
N GLN A 4 -55.70 -41.82 -4.44
CA GLN A 4 -54.45 -41.74 -5.17
C GLN A 4 -53.26 -41.82 -4.19
N ASN A 5 -52.50 -42.92 -4.28
CA ASN A 5 -51.23 -43.07 -3.65
C ASN A 5 -50.17 -42.26 -4.42
N LYS A 6 -49.68 -41.15 -3.86
CA LYS A 6 -48.48 -40.44 -4.34
C LYS A 6 -47.24 -41.22 -3.87
N ALA A 7 -46.68 -42.04 -4.73
CA ALA A 7 -45.36 -42.59 -4.54
C ALA A 7 -44.32 -41.44 -4.63
N GLN A 8 -43.70 -41.08 -3.52
CA GLN A 8 -42.53 -40.23 -3.49
C GLN A 8 -41.35 -40.98 -4.14
N GLN A 9 -40.98 -40.62 -5.34
CA GLN A 9 -39.72 -41.01 -5.94
C GLN A 9 -38.59 -40.32 -5.12
N LYS A 10 -37.89 -41.12 -4.33
CA LYS A 10 -36.60 -40.71 -3.76
C LYS A 10 -35.61 -40.63 -4.89
N GLU A 11 -35.13 -39.39 -5.17
CA GLU A 11 -33.93 -39.20 -6.02
C GLU A 11 -32.75 -40.03 -5.48
N PRO A 12 -32.01 -40.75 -6.34
CA PRO A 12 -30.88 -41.53 -5.91
C PRO A 12 -29.82 -40.53 -5.42
N ALA A 13 -29.39 -40.63 -4.16
CA ALA A 13 -28.26 -39.91 -3.63
C ALA A 13 -27.03 -40.17 -4.53
N LEU A 14 -26.50 -39.13 -5.15
CA LEU A 14 -25.25 -39.20 -5.92
C LEU A 14 -24.16 -39.80 -5.02
N ALA A 15 -23.80 -41.06 -5.25
CA ALA A 15 -22.69 -41.70 -4.57
C ALA A 15 -21.43 -40.89 -4.85
N LYS A 16 -20.82 -40.33 -3.82
CA LYS A 16 -19.51 -39.64 -3.90
C LYS A 16 -18.50 -40.63 -4.47
N LYS A 17 -18.15 -40.45 -5.74
CA LYS A 17 -17.10 -41.23 -6.41
C LYS A 17 -15.80 -40.97 -5.63
N LYS A 18 -15.16 -42.00 -5.11
CA LYS A 18 -13.84 -41.88 -4.46
C LYS A 18 -12.85 -41.44 -5.52
N GLU A 19 -12.20 -40.32 -5.28
CA GLU A 19 -11.14 -39.82 -6.16
C GLU A 19 -9.98 -40.80 -6.22
N THR A 20 -9.47 -41.04 -7.38
CA THR A 20 -8.25 -41.83 -7.55
C THR A 20 -7.04 -40.99 -7.11
N PRO A 21 -5.91 -41.61 -6.70
CA PRO A 21 -4.70 -40.86 -6.37
C PRO A 21 -4.23 -39.92 -7.50
N MET A 22 -4.44 -40.31 -8.75
CA MET A 22 -4.10 -39.48 -9.93
C MET A 22 -5.02 -38.28 -10.09
N GLU A 23 -6.33 -38.42 -9.83
CA GLU A 23 -7.29 -37.31 -9.84
C GLU A 23 -6.98 -36.31 -8.73
N PHE A 24 -6.57 -36.80 -7.55
CA PHE A 24 -6.15 -35.95 -6.44
C PHE A 24 -4.87 -35.15 -6.79
N ILE A 25 -3.84 -35.80 -7.36
CA ILE A 25 -2.60 -35.12 -7.80
C ILE A 25 -2.91 -34.09 -8.88
N ALA A 26 -3.79 -34.42 -9.83
CA ALA A 26 -4.20 -33.49 -10.89
C ALA A 26 -4.90 -32.25 -10.34
N SER A 27 -5.85 -32.42 -9.39
CA SER A 27 -6.52 -31.30 -8.75
C SER A 27 -5.55 -30.45 -7.91
N MET A 28 -4.63 -31.06 -7.21
CA MET A 28 -3.56 -30.34 -6.47
C MET A 28 -2.68 -29.53 -7.42
N ALA A 29 -2.30 -30.09 -8.57
CA ALA A 29 -1.49 -29.39 -9.58
C ALA A 29 -2.24 -28.18 -10.14
N VAL A 30 -3.53 -28.31 -10.45
CA VAL A 30 -4.36 -27.18 -10.93
C VAL A 30 -4.42 -26.08 -9.88
N VAL A 31 -4.71 -26.40 -8.62
CA VAL A 31 -4.76 -25.43 -7.52
C VAL A 31 -3.42 -24.71 -7.38
N LEU A 32 -2.31 -25.43 -7.45
CA LEU A 32 -0.97 -24.87 -7.35
C LEU A 32 -0.66 -23.92 -8.53
N VAL A 33 -0.98 -24.32 -9.75
CA VAL A 33 -0.78 -23.47 -10.95
C VAL A 33 -1.62 -22.20 -10.88
N VAL A 34 -2.90 -22.32 -10.51
CA VAL A 34 -3.79 -21.15 -10.34
C VAL A 34 -3.31 -20.25 -9.20
N GLY A 35 -2.91 -20.83 -8.06
CA GLY A 35 -2.36 -20.08 -6.94
C GLY A 35 -1.08 -19.33 -7.32
N LEU A 36 -0.15 -19.99 -7.99
CA LEU A 36 1.08 -19.36 -8.49
C LEU A 36 0.78 -18.23 -9.49
N PHE A 37 -0.18 -18.45 -10.40
CA PHE A 37 -0.60 -17.41 -11.34
C PHE A 37 -1.13 -16.16 -10.60
N ILE A 38 -2.01 -16.35 -9.63
CA ILE A 38 -2.58 -15.25 -8.85
C ILE A 38 -1.48 -14.48 -8.10
N ILE A 39 -0.59 -15.19 -7.39
CA ILE A 39 0.48 -14.56 -6.60
C ILE A 39 1.50 -13.87 -7.51
N THR A 40 1.76 -14.41 -8.70
CA THR A 40 2.76 -13.85 -9.61
C THR A 40 2.25 -12.60 -10.33
N PHE A 41 0.99 -12.60 -10.77
CA PHE A 41 0.49 -11.56 -11.67
C PHE A 41 -0.50 -10.59 -11.03
N ASN A 42 -1.25 -11.01 -10.02
CA ASN A 42 -2.33 -10.22 -9.47
C ASN A 42 -2.01 -9.63 -8.09
N LEU A 43 -1.36 -10.41 -7.22
CA LEU A 43 -1.03 -10.00 -5.86
C LEU A 43 0.47 -10.08 -5.63
N GLN A 44 1.03 -9.04 -5.06
CA GLN A 44 2.42 -9.03 -4.62
C GLN A 44 2.50 -8.81 -3.11
N ALA A 45 3.32 -9.62 -2.44
CA ALA A 45 3.57 -9.47 -1.01
C ALA A 45 4.68 -8.44 -0.78
N PHE A 46 4.44 -7.53 0.17
CA PHE A 46 5.42 -6.54 0.64
C PHE A 46 5.48 -6.55 2.15
N GLU A 47 6.66 -6.29 2.69
CA GLU A 47 6.88 -6.01 4.10
C GLU A 47 6.98 -4.49 4.30
N ILE A 48 6.44 -3.98 5.40
CA ILE A 48 6.51 -2.56 5.78
C ILE A 48 7.74 -2.34 6.65
N PRO A 49 8.79 -1.67 6.14
CA PRO A 49 10.05 -1.52 6.85
C PRO A 49 10.15 -0.25 7.71
N SER A 50 9.24 0.71 7.55
CA SER A 50 9.34 2.04 8.16
C SER A 50 8.05 2.51 8.80
N SER A 51 8.17 3.44 9.75
CA SER A 51 7.04 4.03 10.49
C SER A 51 6.35 5.19 9.78
N SER A 52 6.65 5.45 8.51
CA SER A 52 6.07 6.60 7.78
C SER A 52 4.56 6.52 7.57
N MET A 53 3.97 5.32 7.69
CA MET A 53 2.53 5.05 7.60
C MET A 53 1.96 4.53 8.93
N GLU A 54 2.66 4.81 10.04
CA GLU A 54 2.29 4.35 11.38
C GLU A 54 0.83 4.69 11.71
N ASP A 55 0.20 3.87 12.55
CA ASP A 55 -1.23 3.69 12.80
C ASP A 55 -1.94 2.92 11.67
N THR A 56 -1.76 3.28 10.43
CA THR A 56 -2.35 2.54 9.30
C THR A 56 -1.57 1.26 9.02
N LEU A 57 -0.25 1.39 8.81
CA LEU A 57 0.67 0.29 8.58
C LEU A 57 1.84 0.38 9.56
N LEU A 58 2.11 -0.68 10.30
CA LEU A 58 3.19 -0.77 11.26
C LEU A 58 4.41 -1.48 10.66
N ILE A 59 5.59 -1.18 11.20
CA ILE A 59 6.80 -1.93 10.86
C ILE A 59 6.59 -3.42 11.16
N GLY A 60 6.93 -4.29 10.19
CA GLY A 60 6.70 -5.73 10.27
C GLY A 60 5.29 -6.18 9.89
N ASP A 61 4.45 -5.28 9.37
CA ASP A 61 3.24 -5.67 8.65
C ASP A 61 3.63 -6.24 7.28
N HIS A 62 3.08 -7.38 6.94
CA HIS A 62 3.17 -7.98 5.61
C HIS A 62 1.84 -7.83 4.91
N VAL A 63 1.85 -7.13 3.78
CA VAL A 63 0.64 -6.75 3.05
C VAL A 63 0.59 -7.40 1.67
N PHE A 64 -0.60 -7.78 1.23
CA PHE A 64 -0.84 -8.07 -0.17
C PHE A 64 -1.25 -6.81 -0.92
N VAL A 65 -0.60 -6.59 -2.05
CA VAL A 65 -0.80 -5.44 -2.93
C VAL A 65 -1.47 -5.92 -4.21
N ASP A 66 -2.65 -5.37 -4.50
CA ASP A 66 -3.33 -5.53 -5.79
C ASP A 66 -2.60 -4.71 -6.85
N ARG A 67 -2.14 -5.38 -7.90
CA ARG A 67 -1.42 -4.79 -9.04
C ARG A 67 -2.31 -4.62 -10.26
N VAL A 68 -3.49 -5.20 -10.25
CA VAL A 68 -4.37 -5.29 -11.42
C VAL A 68 -5.31 -4.09 -11.51
N THR A 69 -5.96 -3.75 -10.40
CA THR A 69 -6.97 -2.69 -10.39
C THR A 69 -6.40 -1.30 -10.69
N PRO A 70 -5.20 -0.89 -10.19
CA PRO A 70 -4.60 0.39 -10.55
C PRO A 70 -3.81 0.38 -11.86
N ALA A 71 -3.67 -0.79 -12.51
CA ALA A 71 -2.96 -0.89 -13.78
C ALA A 71 -3.64 -0.03 -14.86
N PRO A 72 -2.91 0.43 -15.88
CA PRO A 72 -3.51 1.13 -17.00
C PRO A 72 -4.62 0.30 -17.65
N LYS A 73 -5.77 0.96 -17.92
CA LYS A 73 -6.91 0.29 -18.56
C LYS A 73 -6.49 -0.34 -19.89
N THR A 74 -6.72 -1.62 -20.03
CA THR A 74 -6.47 -2.37 -21.26
C THR A 74 -7.79 -2.87 -21.86
N ASN A 75 -7.87 -2.89 -23.19
CA ASN A 75 -9.04 -3.42 -23.91
C ASN A 75 -9.10 -4.95 -23.89
N TRP A 76 -8.05 -5.63 -23.43
CA TRP A 76 -7.95 -7.09 -23.42
C TRP A 76 -8.84 -7.76 -22.36
N PHE A 77 -9.07 -7.06 -21.22
CA PHE A 77 -9.90 -7.56 -20.12
C PHE A 77 -10.90 -6.49 -19.65
N PRO A 78 -11.98 -6.26 -20.39
CA PRO A 78 -12.95 -5.22 -20.04
C PRO A 78 -13.74 -5.52 -18.75
N VAL A 79 -13.60 -6.72 -18.19
CA VAL A 79 -14.31 -7.14 -16.95
C VAL A 79 -13.59 -6.67 -15.69
N ILE A 80 -12.29 -6.32 -15.78
CA ILE A 80 -11.55 -5.82 -14.63
C ILE A 80 -11.94 -4.35 -14.38
N PRO A 81 -12.36 -3.98 -13.16
CA PRO A 81 -12.72 -2.61 -12.83
C PRO A 81 -11.43 -1.78 -12.61
N TYR A 82 -10.75 -1.43 -13.70
CA TYR A 82 -9.60 -0.55 -13.62
C TYR A 82 -10.02 0.83 -13.11
N HIS A 83 -9.31 1.33 -12.12
CA HIS A 83 -9.50 2.69 -11.63
C HIS A 83 -8.18 3.32 -11.21
N GLU A 84 -8.05 4.59 -11.51
CA GLU A 84 -6.90 5.37 -11.09
C GLU A 84 -6.91 5.61 -9.58
N PRO A 85 -5.74 5.74 -8.96
CA PRO A 85 -5.63 6.15 -7.57
C PRO A 85 -6.40 7.43 -7.28
N LYS A 86 -7.15 7.43 -6.19
CA LYS A 86 -7.97 8.54 -5.73
C LYS A 86 -7.38 9.16 -4.48
N ARG A 87 -7.85 10.35 -4.15
CA ARG A 87 -7.52 11.02 -2.89
C ARG A 87 -7.86 10.12 -1.70
N GLY A 88 -6.90 9.94 -0.80
CA GLY A 88 -7.01 9.05 0.35
C GLY A 88 -6.60 7.61 0.10
N ASP A 89 -6.45 7.17 -1.14
CA ASP A 89 -5.94 5.82 -1.44
C ASP A 89 -4.49 5.67 -0.98
N ILE A 90 -4.18 4.51 -0.42
CA ILE A 90 -2.79 4.14 -0.13
C ILE A 90 -2.24 3.43 -1.36
N VAL A 91 -1.06 3.83 -1.81
CA VAL A 91 -0.43 3.27 -3.00
C VAL A 91 1.00 2.80 -2.71
N VAL A 92 1.38 1.71 -3.35
CA VAL A 92 2.78 1.27 -3.46
C VAL A 92 3.29 1.70 -4.83
N PHE A 93 4.46 2.33 -4.85
CA PHE A 93 5.05 2.85 -6.07
C PHE A 93 6.57 2.75 -6.03
N LEU A 94 7.21 2.81 -7.20
CA LEU A 94 8.66 2.95 -7.32
C LEU A 94 9.06 4.38 -6.96
N SER A 95 9.98 4.50 -6.02
CA SER A 95 10.47 5.81 -5.55
C SER A 95 11.07 6.62 -6.70
N PRO A 96 10.65 7.88 -6.90
CA PRO A 96 11.33 8.77 -7.84
C PRO A 96 12.70 9.24 -7.31
N ALA A 97 12.92 9.22 -5.99
CA ALA A 97 14.17 9.66 -5.38
C ALA A 97 15.23 8.55 -5.27
N GLU A 98 14.80 7.29 -5.14
CA GLU A 98 15.68 6.13 -4.95
C GLU A 98 15.32 5.02 -5.93
N PRO A 99 16.06 4.87 -7.05
CA PRO A 99 15.75 3.88 -8.06
C PRO A 99 15.70 2.44 -7.51
N GLY A 100 14.62 1.72 -7.84
CA GLY A 100 14.41 0.34 -7.43
C GLY A 100 13.81 0.16 -6.04
N LEU A 101 13.63 1.23 -5.25
CA LEU A 101 12.99 1.17 -3.95
C LEU A 101 11.46 1.27 -4.10
N PHE A 102 10.73 0.32 -3.51
CA PHE A 102 9.28 0.42 -3.36
C PHE A 102 8.93 1.22 -2.11
N VAL A 103 8.03 2.18 -2.27
CA VAL A 103 7.57 3.07 -1.20
C VAL A 103 6.05 2.99 -1.10
N VAL A 104 5.52 3.10 0.11
CA VAL A 104 4.08 3.18 0.37
C VAL A 104 3.74 4.55 0.95
N LYS A 105 2.76 5.25 0.34
CA LYS A 105 2.24 6.55 0.80
C LYS A 105 0.75 6.66 0.52
N ARG A 106 0.11 7.63 1.18
CA ARG A 106 -1.27 7.99 0.90
C ARG A 106 -1.33 9.08 -0.16
N VAL A 107 -2.21 8.92 -1.15
CA VAL A 107 -2.47 9.92 -2.18
C VAL A 107 -3.22 11.10 -1.56
N ILE A 108 -2.55 12.23 -1.46
CA ILE A 108 -3.11 13.47 -0.91
C ILE A 108 -3.64 14.37 -2.01
N GLY A 109 -2.95 14.39 -3.17
CA GLY A 109 -3.35 15.15 -4.35
C GLY A 109 -3.35 14.29 -5.61
N VAL A 110 -4.34 14.55 -6.46
CA VAL A 110 -4.47 13.99 -7.82
C VAL A 110 -4.29 15.12 -8.85
N PRO A 111 -4.11 14.80 -10.16
CA PRO A 111 -3.94 15.83 -11.19
C PRO A 111 -4.91 16.99 -11.07
N GLY A 112 -4.38 18.22 -11.10
CA GLY A 112 -5.13 19.48 -10.98
C GLY A 112 -5.44 19.94 -9.56
N ASP A 113 -5.12 19.14 -8.53
CA ASP A 113 -5.27 19.59 -7.14
C ASP A 113 -4.26 20.69 -6.79
N ARG A 114 -4.69 21.63 -5.98
CA ARG A 114 -3.91 22.73 -5.41
C ARG A 114 -3.71 22.44 -3.92
N LEU A 115 -2.47 22.35 -3.48
CA LEU A 115 -2.11 21.87 -2.16
C LEU A 115 -1.24 22.87 -1.41
N HIS A 116 -1.54 23.14 -0.15
CA HIS A 116 -0.59 23.71 0.78
C HIS A 116 -0.82 23.17 2.19
N LEU A 117 0.22 23.24 3.00
CA LEU A 117 0.14 22.99 4.43
C LEU A 117 0.33 24.30 5.18
N LYS A 118 -0.44 24.50 6.23
CA LYS A 118 -0.27 25.60 7.17
C LYS A 118 -0.23 25.02 8.58
N ASP A 119 0.90 25.19 9.25
CA ASP A 119 1.13 24.61 10.59
C ASP A 119 0.82 23.10 10.66
N GLY A 120 1.20 22.35 9.62
CA GLY A 120 0.95 20.91 9.50
C GLY A 120 -0.46 20.52 9.01
N VAL A 121 -1.40 21.46 8.94
CA VAL A 121 -2.76 21.22 8.45
C VAL A 121 -2.82 21.31 6.94
N LEU A 122 -3.36 20.29 6.29
CA LEU A 122 -3.50 20.24 4.84
C LEU A 122 -4.70 21.05 4.35
N TYR A 123 -4.45 21.91 3.36
CA TYR A 123 -5.48 22.55 2.57
C TYR A 123 -5.40 22.03 1.13
N ARG A 124 -6.53 21.68 0.57
CA ARG A 124 -6.66 21.23 -0.82
C ARG A 124 -7.76 22.01 -1.51
N ASN A 125 -7.40 22.64 -2.62
CA ASN A 125 -8.30 23.53 -3.39
C ASN A 125 -8.92 24.64 -2.53
N GLY A 126 -8.13 25.20 -1.61
CA GLY A 126 -8.53 26.26 -0.68
C GLY A 126 -9.38 25.79 0.51
N VAL A 127 -9.59 24.50 0.70
CA VAL A 127 -10.40 23.95 1.80
C VAL A 127 -9.55 23.06 2.70
N GLU A 128 -9.69 23.25 4.01
CA GLU A 128 -9.07 22.38 5.01
C GLU A 128 -9.54 20.93 4.87
N VAL A 129 -8.60 19.99 4.88
CA VAL A 129 -8.89 18.56 4.76
C VAL A 129 -8.84 17.91 6.13
N LYS A 130 -9.93 17.22 6.51
CA LYS A 130 -9.94 16.40 7.72
C LYS A 130 -9.22 15.08 7.47
N GLU A 131 -8.16 14.85 8.19
CA GLU A 131 -7.27 13.69 8.02
C GLU A 131 -7.16 12.88 9.33
N PRO A 132 -8.17 12.03 9.65
CA PRO A 132 -8.24 11.32 10.94
C PRO A 132 -7.15 10.25 11.12
N TYR A 133 -6.41 9.94 10.05
CA TYR A 133 -5.31 8.98 10.02
C TYR A 133 -3.93 9.62 10.26
N VAL A 134 -3.87 10.95 10.33
CA VAL A 134 -2.60 11.66 10.50
C VAL A 134 -2.15 11.61 11.94
N ILE A 135 -0.87 11.30 12.12
CA ILE A 135 -0.18 11.39 13.41
C ILE A 135 1.07 12.26 13.32
N HIS A 136 1.41 12.86 14.45
CA HIS A 136 2.61 13.67 14.68
C HIS A 136 3.42 13.04 15.80
N SER A 137 4.22 12.01 15.46
CA SER A 137 4.89 11.19 16.47
C SER A 137 6.03 11.90 17.20
N ARG A 138 6.63 12.92 16.61
CA ARG A 138 7.72 13.69 17.21
C ARG A 138 7.22 14.97 17.87
N GLY A 139 6.13 15.56 17.35
CA GLY A 139 5.59 16.83 17.84
C GLY A 139 6.54 18.02 17.66
N ASP A 140 7.61 17.87 16.86
CA ASP A 140 8.52 18.94 16.49
C ASP A 140 7.97 19.73 15.30
N TYR A 141 8.23 21.02 15.27
CA TYR A 141 7.86 21.90 14.16
C TYR A 141 9.07 22.12 13.24
N ILE A 142 8.89 21.78 11.96
CA ILE A 142 9.89 22.05 10.92
C ILE A 142 9.24 22.96 9.87
N PRO A 143 9.70 24.22 9.73
CA PRO A 143 9.03 25.23 8.89
C PRO A 143 8.72 24.76 7.47
N TYR A 144 9.69 24.15 6.78
CA TYR A 144 9.50 23.64 5.42
C TYR A 144 8.47 22.51 5.34
N ARG A 145 8.54 21.56 6.27
CA ARG A 145 7.66 20.39 6.32
C ARG A 145 6.20 20.80 6.60
N ASP A 146 6.02 21.73 7.53
CA ASP A 146 4.72 22.05 8.12
C ASP A 146 4.03 23.25 7.47
N ASN A 147 4.78 24.08 6.70
CA ASN A 147 4.25 25.19 5.86
C ASN A 147 4.70 25.04 4.41
N PHE A 148 4.50 23.87 3.86
CA PHE A 148 4.80 23.54 2.47
C PHE A 148 3.69 24.08 1.54
N PRO A 149 3.98 24.69 0.38
CA PRO A 149 5.30 24.98 -0.21
C PRO A 149 5.83 26.41 0.10
N ASP A 150 5.22 27.15 1.01
CA ASP A 150 5.50 28.58 1.27
C ASP A 150 6.94 28.82 1.73
N VAL A 151 7.52 27.86 2.44
CA VAL A 151 8.88 27.99 2.96
C VAL A 151 9.88 27.31 2.01
N THR A 152 10.88 28.07 1.58
CA THR A 152 11.96 27.53 0.74
C THR A 152 12.80 26.54 1.53
N PRO A 153 13.09 25.33 0.96
CA PRO A 153 13.90 24.34 1.65
C PRO A 153 15.34 24.81 1.82
N MET A 154 15.84 24.75 3.05
CA MET A 154 17.24 25.02 3.34
C MET A 154 18.15 23.90 2.85
N GLU A 155 19.43 24.20 2.66
CA GLU A 155 20.44 23.18 2.38
C GLU A 155 20.51 22.18 3.56
N GLY A 156 20.57 20.87 3.25
CA GLY A 156 20.53 19.84 4.29
C GLY A 156 19.14 19.48 4.81
N SER A 157 18.06 20.09 4.30
CA SER A 157 16.67 19.79 4.71
C SER A 157 16.17 18.40 4.26
N GLY A 158 16.98 17.60 3.56
CA GLY A 158 16.57 16.31 3.00
C GLY A 158 15.80 16.41 1.68
N VAL A 159 15.54 17.64 1.19
CA VAL A 159 14.89 17.85 -0.11
C VAL A 159 15.85 17.51 -1.23
N THR A 160 15.40 16.70 -2.20
CA THR A 160 16.22 16.35 -3.38
C THR A 160 16.60 17.59 -4.18
N GLN A 161 17.77 17.59 -4.78
CA GLN A 161 18.24 18.71 -5.59
C GLN A 161 17.30 18.99 -6.76
N GLU A 162 16.81 17.95 -7.41
CA GLU A 162 15.88 18.06 -8.52
C GLU A 162 14.59 18.77 -8.10
N TRP A 163 13.99 18.31 -6.98
CA TRP A 163 12.76 18.91 -6.46
C TRP A 163 12.97 20.38 -6.04
N ARG A 164 14.08 20.70 -5.42
CA ARG A 164 14.43 22.07 -5.04
C ARG A 164 14.47 23.01 -6.24
N LEU A 165 14.93 22.52 -7.39
CA LEU A 165 15.04 23.32 -8.62
C LEU A 165 13.71 23.42 -9.38
N THR A 166 12.88 22.38 -9.33
CA THR A 166 11.66 22.28 -10.16
C THR A 166 10.40 22.70 -9.44
N MET A 167 10.34 22.60 -8.12
CA MET A 167 9.14 22.88 -7.31
C MET A 167 8.50 24.24 -7.62
N GLY A 168 9.32 25.28 -7.78
CA GLY A 168 8.82 26.64 -8.05
C GLY A 168 7.98 26.75 -9.33
N GLY A 169 8.27 25.91 -10.33
CA GLY A 169 7.50 25.85 -11.59
C GLY A 169 6.09 25.24 -11.42
N HIS A 170 5.81 24.63 -10.28
CA HIS A 170 4.51 24.03 -9.98
C HIS A 170 3.72 24.81 -8.92
N ILE A 171 4.22 25.96 -8.48
CA ILE A 171 3.54 26.82 -7.50
C ILE A 171 2.76 27.92 -8.21
N GLU A 172 1.45 27.99 -7.93
CA GLU A 172 0.57 29.04 -8.44
C GLU A 172 -0.22 29.64 -7.26
N ASN A 173 -0.10 30.94 -7.06
CA ASN A 173 -0.77 31.69 -5.99
C ASN A 173 -0.54 31.11 -4.57
N GLY A 174 0.67 30.58 -4.31
CA GLY A 174 1.03 29.98 -3.02
C GLY A 174 0.68 28.50 -2.88
N ASP A 175 -0.08 27.91 -3.80
CA ASP A 175 -0.42 26.50 -3.79
C ASP A 175 0.47 25.70 -4.74
N LEU A 176 0.85 24.48 -4.33
CA LEU A 176 1.43 23.50 -5.24
C LEU A 176 0.35 22.89 -6.11
N VAL A 177 0.50 22.94 -7.42
CA VAL A 177 -0.43 22.35 -8.39
C VAL A 177 0.09 20.98 -8.83
N VAL A 178 -0.71 19.92 -8.66
CA VAL A 178 -0.35 18.58 -9.10
C VAL A 178 -0.48 18.47 -10.62
N PRO A 179 0.60 18.18 -11.35
CA PRO A 179 0.56 18.11 -12.81
C PRO A 179 -0.22 16.90 -13.33
N PRO A 180 -0.57 16.87 -14.62
CA PRO A 180 -1.14 15.70 -15.27
C PRO A 180 -0.25 14.46 -15.07
N ASP A 181 -0.88 13.27 -15.04
CA ASP A 181 -0.22 11.96 -14.90
C ASP A 181 0.72 11.83 -13.69
N SER A 182 0.40 12.57 -12.62
CA SER A 182 1.18 12.55 -11.39
C SER A 182 0.29 12.59 -10.16
N TYR A 183 0.82 12.09 -9.04
CA TYR A 183 0.17 12.15 -7.74
C TYR A 183 1.07 12.84 -6.72
N PHE A 184 0.47 13.38 -5.68
CA PHE A 184 1.18 13.88 -4.51
C PHE A 184 0.87 12.98 -3.34
N GLY A 185 1.87 12.29 -2.81
CA GLY A 185 1.73 11.32 -1.74
C GLY A 185 2.41 11.77 -0.45
N MET A 186 1.75 11.57 0.69
CA MET A 186 2.34 11.83 2.01
C MET A 186 2.21 10.60 2.91
N GLY A 187 3.10 10.50 3.90
CA GLY A 187 2.94 9.52 4.95
C GLY A 187 1.90 9.94 5.98
N ASP A 188 1.25 8.96 6.60
CA ASP A 188 0.28 9.22 7.67
C ASP A 188 0.99 9.74 8.93
N ASN A 189 2.21 9.27 9.21
CA ASN A 189 3.08 9.86 10.21
C ASN A 189 3.88 11.03 9.60
N ARG A 190 3.32 12.24 9.72
CA ARG A 190 3.82 13.46 9.05
C ARG A 190 5.23 13.85 9.44
N ASP A 191 5.63 13.55 10.68
CA ASP A 191 6.88 14.04 11.27
C ASP A 191 8.09 13.23 10.82
N VAL A 192 7.90 11.96 10.46
CA VAL A 192 8.98 11.04 10.09
C VAL A 192 8.91 10.56 8.64
N SER A 193 7.92 11.04 7.88
CA SER A 193 7.76 10.63 6.49
C SER A 193 8.67 11.40 5.54
N TYR A 194 9.51 10.67 4.81
CA TYR A 194 10.18 11.16 3.62
C TYR A 194 9.26 10.91 2.41
N ASP A 195 8.59 11.97 1.95
CA ASP A 195 7.49 11.89 0.99
C ASP A 195 7.52 13.01 -0.06
N SER A 196 6.43 13.22 -0.79
CA SER A 196 6.35 14.17 -1.90
C SER A 196 6.75 15.61 -1.54
N ARG A 197 6.70 15.98 -0.27
CA ARG A 197 7.22 17.27 0.19
C ARG A 197 8.74 17.40 -0.07
N PHE A 198 9.46 16.28 -0.07
CA PHE A 198 10.92 16.24 -0.14
C PHE A 198 11.48 15.84 -1.51
N TRP A 199 10.71 15.08 -2.32
CA TRP A 199 11.18 14.56 -3.60
C TRP A 199 10.21 14.80 -4.77
N GLY A 200 9.06 15.44 -4.55
CA GLY A 200 8.14 15.87 -5.59
C GLY A 200 7.02 14.87 -5.88
N PHE A 201 6.63 14.77 -7.14
CA PHE A 201 5.47 14.00 -7.56
C PHE A 201 5.78 12.53 -7.78
N ILE A 202 4.75 11.70 -7.63
CA ILE A 202 4.75 10.30 -8.00
C ILE A 202 4.25 10.20 -9.44
N PRO A 203 5.10 9.83 -10.42
CA PRO A 203 4.63 9.58 -11.77
C PRO A 203 3.61 8.43 -11.77
N LYS A 204 2.57 8.55 -12.59
CA LYS A 204 1.50 7.55 -12.68
C LYS A 204 2.04 6.16 -13.05
N GLU A 205 3.02 6.10 -13.92
CA GLU A 205 3.69 4.87 -14.34
C GLU A 205 4.48 4.19 -13.21
N ASN A 206 4.86 4.93 -12.17
CA ASN A 206 5.56 4.38 -11.03
C ASN A 206 4.61 3.67 -10.05
N VAL A 207 3.29 3.87 -10.16
CA VAL A 207 2.32 3.22 -9.28
C VAL A 207 2.26 1.73 -9.60
N VAL A 208 2.61 0.92 -8.61
CA VAL A 208 2.66 -0.55 -8.71
C VAL A 208 1.34 -1.19 -8.31
N GLY A 209 0.69 -0.66 -7.28
CA GLY A 209 -0.54 -1.24 -6.79
C GLY A 209 -1.07 -0.58 -5.51
N ARG A 210 -2.13 -1.19 -4.96
CA ARG A 210 -2.76 -0.78 -3.69
C ARG A 210 -2.63 -1.90 -2.66
N PRO A 211 -2.20 -1.63 -1.44
CA PRO A 211 -2.26 -2.61 -0.37
C PRO A 211 -3.72 -2.87 0.00
N GLU A 212 -4.14 -4.13 -0.06
CA GLU A 212 -5.52 -4.51 0.23
C GLU A 212 -5.72 -4.95 1.67
N PHE A 213 -4.88 -5.87 2.14
CA PHE A 213 -4.96 -6.35 3.52
C PHE A 213 -3.61 -6.83 4.06
N ILE A 214 -3.52 -6.82 5.39
CA ILE A 214 -2.37 -7.33 6.13
C ILE A 214 -2.57 -8.83 6.30
N TYR A 215 -1.72 -9.66 5.68
CA TYR A 215 -1.83 -11.12 5.82
C TYR A 215 -1.05 -11.67 7.00
N TRP A 216 0.00 -10.97 7.43
CA TRP A 216 0.78 -11.29 8.62
C TRP A 216 1.38 -10.02 9.21
N SER A 217 1.56 -9.99 10.55
CA SER A 217 2.14 -8.86 11.26
C SER A 217 2.97 -9.37 12.42
N PHE A 218 4.26 -9.05 12.42
CA PHE A 218 5.20 -9.49 13.44
C PHE A 218 5.91 -8.28 14.06
N GLU A 219 6.21 -8.34 15.35
CA GLU A 219 6.92 -7.26 16.04
C GLU A 219 8.38 -7.21 15.61
N THR A 220 8.67 -6.28 14.69
CA THR A 220 9.95 -6.13 14.02
C THR A 220 10.63 -4.83 14.48
N PRO A 221 11.91 -4.86 14.86
CA PRO A 221 12.67 -3.65 15.19
C PRO A 221 12.73 -2.66 14.02
N PRO A 222 12.68 -1.34 14.29
CA PRO A 222 12.61 -0.31 13.23
C PRO A 222 13.79 -0.31 12.24
N ASP A 223 14.94 -0.82 12.63
CA ASP A 223 16.16 -0.84 11.83
C ASP A 223 16.49 -2.24 11.26
N GLN A 224 15.58 -3.21 11.43
CA GLN A 224 15.80 -4.58 10.95
C GLN A 224 16.07 -4.64 9.44
N TYR A 225 15.37 -3.83 8.64
CA TYR A 225 15.58 -3.78 7.20
C TYR A 225 16.98 -3.33 6.76
N LYS A 226 17.74 -2.64 7.64
CA LYS A 226 19.11 -2.21 7.40
C LYS A 226 20.12 -3.34 7.64
N LYS A 227 19.73 -4.37 8.37
CA LYS A 227 20.57 -5.50 8.71
C LYS A 227 20.59 -6.49 7.55
N THR A 228 21.58 -6.38 6.70
CA THR A 228 21.71 -7.20 5.49
C THR A 228 22.65 -8.39 5.66
N ASP A 229 23.40 -8.43 6.78
CA ASP A 229 24.33 -9.53 7.06
C ASP A 229 23.61 -10.87 7.26
N ILE A 230 24.24 -11.96 6.82
CA ILE A 230 23.66 -13.30 6.90
C ILE A 230 23.41 -13.71 8.35
N GLY A 231 24.32 -13.34 9.26
CA GLY A 231 24.20 -13.63 10.70
C GLY A 231 22.93 -12.99 11.29
N ASP A 232 22.71 -11.70 11.00
CA ASP A 232 21.53 -10.95 11.46
C ASP A 232 20.23 -11.55 10.91
N ARG A 233 20.24 -11.99 9.65
CA ARG A 233 19.07 -12.63 9.04
C ARG A 233 18.74 -13.97 9.69
N ILE A 234 19.74 -14.80 9.96
CA ILE A 234 19.54 -16.08 10.65
C ILE A 234 19.04 -15.84 12.08
N GLN A 235 19.60 -14.87 12.78
CA GLN A 235 19.15 -14.50 14.13
C GLN A 235 17.68 -14.04 14.12
N PHE A 236 17.29 -13.21 13.14
CA PHE A 236 15.92 -12.73 13.02
C PHE A 236 14.93 -13.87 12.67
N ILE A 237 15.32 -14.79 11.77
CA ILE A 237 14.53 -16.00 11.49
C ILE A 237 14.37 -16.85 12.75
N GLY A 238 15.43 -17.03 13.54
CA GLY A 238 15.36 -17.70 14.83
C GLY A 238 14.35 -17.02 15.78
N LYS A 239 14.43 -15.68 15.88
CA LYS A 239 13.48 -14.89 16.67
C LYS A 239 12.05 -15.13 16.22
N VAL A 240 11.77 -15.08 14.92
CA VAL A 240 10.44 -15.32 14.35
C VAL A 240 9.93 -16.73 14.70
N ILE A 241 10.77 -17.75 14.60
CA ILE A 241 10.37 -19.13 14.92
C ILE A 241 10.04 -19.28 16.41
N PHE A 242 10.91 -18.77 17.31
CA PHE A 242 10.73 -18.93 18.75
C PHE A 242 9.62 -18.05 19.33
N HIS A 243 9.39 -16.88 18.75
CA HIS A 243 8.41 -15.89 19.20
C HIS A 243 7.20 -15.75 18.28
N PHE A 244 6.95 -16.75 17.42
CA PHE A 244 5.87 -16.70 16.45
C PHE A 244 4.48 -16.44 17.08
N PHE A 245 4.22 -17.03 18.25
CA PHE A 245 2.92 -16.94 18.89
C PHE A 245 2.75 -15.71 19.77
N ASP A 246 3.80 -15.22 20.38
CA ASP A 246 3.78 -14.10 21.35
C ASP A 246 4.04 -12.74 20.70
N GLU A 247 4.91 -12.65 19.67
CA GLU A 247 5.21 -11.42 18.96
C GLU A 247 4.40 -11.24 17.65
N THR A 248 3.61 -12.23 17.22
CA THR A 248 2.65 -12.05 16.12
C THR A 248 1.48 -11.21 16.58
N ARG A 249 1.25 -10.10 15.89
CA ARG A 249 0.13 -9.18 16.14
C ARG A 249 -1.15 -9.72 15.51
N TRP A 250 -1.71 -10.81 16.06
CA TRP A 250 -2.87 -11.55 15.53
C TRP A 250 -4.08 -10.68 15.20
N ARG A 251 -4.31 -9.59 15.97
CA ARG A 251 -5.43 -8.65 15.75
C ARG A 251 -5.29 -7.83 14.49
N ARG A 252 -4.09 -7.77 13.88
CA ARG A 252 -3.85 -7.05 12.64
C ARG A 252 -3.99 -7.94 11.41
N MET A 253 -3.98 -9.26 11.57
CA MET A 253 -4.13 -10.20 10.47
C MET A 253 -5.51 -10.06 9.83
N PHE A 254 -5.53 -10.10 8.50
CA PHE A 254 -6.72 -9.92 7.65
C PHE A 254 -7.42 -8.55 7.79
N ARG A 255 -6.76 -7.58 8.42
CA ARG A 255 -7.24 -6.21 8.46
C ARG A 255 -7.08 -5.58 7.08
N LEU A 256 -8.18 -5.00 6.56
CA LEU A 256 -8.15 -4.22 5.33
C LEU A 256 -7.36 -2.92 5.55
N VAL A 257 -6.56 -2.56 4.55
CA VAL A 257 -5.79 -1.30 4.53
C VAL A 257 -6.70 -0.21 3.93
N LYS A 258 -6.95 0.85 4.72
CA LYS A 258 -7.87 1.94 4.34
C LYS A 258 -7.25 3.29 4.62
#